data_358cc26effceef8003fb0f65d5cd5262
#
_entry.id   358cc26effceef8003fb0f65d5cd5262
#
_cell.length_a   1.000
_cell.length_b   1.000
_cell.length_c   1.000
_cell.angle_alpha   90.00
_cell.angle_beta   90.00
_cell.angle_gamma   90.00
#
_symmetry.space_group_name_H-M   'P 1'
#
loop_
_entity.id
_entity.type
_entity.pdbx_description
1 polymer ?
#
loop_
_entity_poly.entity_id
_entity_poly.type
_entity_poly.pdbx_seq_one_letter_code
_entity_poly.pdbx_strand_id
1 'polypeptide(L)'
;LFGRKQRYFMAVNDISFDVYPGETLGLVGESGCGKSTLARTLLQLIKPLDGQVVFEGSDLTQLPHSAMRRLRQDLQIVFQNPYSALDARMTVGAAIMEPMQIHGKPQSKEAQRQRAAYLLERVGLDANAMHRFPHEFSGGQRQRICIARSLALQPKFIICDESVSALDVSVQA
;
A
#
# COMPACT_ATOMS: atom_id res chain seq x y z
N LEU A 1 -3.39 -11.94 44.42
CA LEU A 1 -3.15 -11.90 42.98
C LEU A 1 -4.05 -10.78 42.38
N PHE A 2 -3.52 -9.56 42.29
CA PHE A 2 -4.23 -8.44 41.66
C PHE A 2 -4.11 -8.58 40.15
N GLY A 3 -5.19 -8.99 39.48
CA GLY A 3 -5.28 -8.98 38.03
C GLY A 3 -5.20 -7.53 37.52
N ARG A 4 -4.11 -7.16 36.85
CA ARG A 4 -4.01 -5.91 36.09
C ARG A 4 -5.11 -5.92 35.04
N LYS A 5 -6.16 -5.08 35.19
CA LYS A 5 -7.12 -4.79 34.12
C LYS A 5 -6.32 -4.18 32.97
N GLN A 6 -6.17 -4.92 31.90
CA GLN A 6 -5.54 -4.45 30.67
C GLN A 6 -6.44 -3.31 30.13
N ARG A 7 -5.94 -2.08 30.12
CA ARG A 7 -6.64 -0.95 29.52
C ARG A 7 -6.30 -0.96 28.03
N TYR A 8 -7.29 -1.18 27.20
CA TYR A 8 -7.15 -1.06 25.75
C TYR A 8 -7.43 0.39 25.34
N PHE A 9 -6.58 0.93 24.47
CA PHE A 9 -6.88 2.16 23.76
C PHE A 9 -7.57 1.78 22.45
N MET A 10 -8.81 2.21 22.28
CA MET A 10 -9.59 1.95 21.06
C MET A 10 -9.30 3.05 20.05
N ALA A 11 -8.39 2.78 19.13
CA ALA A 11 -8.02 3.73 18.07
C ALA A 11 -9.10 3.82 16.97
N VAL A 12 -9.88 2.75 16.78
CA VAL A 12 -11.02 2.65 15.86
C VAL A 12 -12.14 1.97 16.61
N ASN A 13 -13.33 2.56 16.63
CA ASN A 13 -14.48 2.04 17.33
C ASN A 13 -15.75 2.22 16.49
N ASP A 14 -16.48 1.13 16.28
CA ASP A 14 -17.80 1.08 15.66
C ASP A 14 -17.90 1.84 14.32
N ILE A 15 -17.06 1.44 13.36
CA ILE A 15 -17.04 1.99 12.00
C ILE A 15 -17.53 0.94 11.03
N SER A 16 -18.53 1.29 10.20
CA SER A 16 -19.01 0.46 9.10
C SER A 16 -19.18 1.31 7.85
N PHE A 17 -18.69 0.83 6.72
CA PHE A 17 -18.85 1.45 5.40
C PHE A 17 -18.58 0.43 4.30
N ASP A 18 -19.04 0.74 3.09
CA ASP A 18 -18.78 -0.02 1.89
C ASP A 18 -17.99 0.81 0.88
N VAL A 19 -17.19 0.15 0.05
CA VAL A 19 -16.49 0.77 -1.08
C VAL A 19 -16.78 -0.06 -2.32
N TYR A 20 -17.32 0.59 -3.35
CA TYR A 20 -17.73 -0.08 -4.57
C TYR A 20 -16.63 -0.06 -5.65
N PRO A 21 -16.66 -1.01 -6.62
CA PRO A 21 -15.71 -0.99 -7.73
C PRO A 21 -15.73 0.34 -8.49
N GLY A 22 -14.55 0.92 -8.70
CA GLY A 22 -14.38 2.22 -9.36
C GLY A 22 -14.65 3.43 -8.48
N GLU A 23 -14.99 3.23 -7.20
CA GLU A 23 -15.21 4.30 -6.23
C GLU A 23 -13.90 4.74 -5.58
N THR A 24 -13.82 6.04 -5.28
CA THR A 24 -12.78 6.61 -4.41
C THR A 24 -13.46 7.15 -3.15
N LEU A 25 -13.19 6.51 -2.01
CA LEU A 25 -13.68 6.93 -0.70
C LEU A 25 -12.62 7.76 0.02
N GLY A 26 -12.95 9.01 0.34
CA GLY A 26 -12.09 9.89 1.15
C GLY A 26 -12.36 9.74 2.63
N LEU A 27 -11.33 9.32 3.40
CA LEU A 27 -11.39 9.27 4.87
C LEU A 27 -10.74 10.52 5.46
N VAL A 28 -11.55 11.40 6.05
CA VAL A 28 -11.12 12.67 6.63
C VAL A 28 -11.21 12.63 8.15
N GLY A 29 -10.29 13.29 8.82
CA GLY A 29 -10.26 13.41 10.28
C GLY A 29 -8.94 14.00 10.78
N GLU A 30 -8.91 14.43 12.02
CA GLU A 30 -7.74 15.03 12.68
C GLU A 30 -6.54 14.06 12.75
N SER A 31 -5.34 14.61 12.95
CA SER A 31 -4.16 13.78 13.18
C SER A 31 -4.33 12.93 14.43
N GLY A 32 -3.99 11.63 14.34
CA GLY A 32 -4.13 10.69 15.46
C GLY A 32 -5.52 10.11 15.68
N CYS A 33 -6.55 10.46 14.88
CA CYS A 33 -7.91 9.93 15.04
C CYS A 33 -8.08 8.46 14.57
N GLY A 34 -7.01 7.77 14.17
CA GLY A 34 -7.06 6.34 13.82
C GLY A 34 -7.10 6.00 12.33
N LYS A 35 -7.00 6.96 11.39
CA LYS A 35 -7.02 6.72 9.93
C LYS A 35 -6.02 5.64 9.49
N SER A 36 -4.76 5.80 9.86
CA SER A 36 -3.71 4.81 9.51
C SER A 36 -3.89 3.47 10.23
N THR A 37 -4.51 3.46 11.42
CA THR A 37 -4.87 2.22 12.12
C THR A 37 -5.97 1.50 11.35
N LEU A 38 -7.02 2.20 10.92
CA LEU A 38 -8.08 1.65 10.09
C LEU A 38 -7.51 1.08 8.77
N ALA A 39 -6.68 1.85 8.06
CA ALA A 39 -6.02 1.42 6.83
C ALA A 39 -5.27 0.09 7.01
N ARG A 40 -4.50 -0.03 8.08
CA ARG A 40 -3.76 -1.27 8.40
C ARG A 40 -4.67 -2.42 8.82
N THR A 41 -5.79 -2.12 9.47
CA THR A 41 -6.79 -3.12 9.86
C THR A 41 -7.51 -3.68 8.63
N LEU A 42 -7.90 -2.84 7.68
CA LEU A 42 -8.51 -3.26 6.42
C LEU A 42 -7.60 -4.25 5.65
N LEU A 43 -6.28 -4.03 5.68
CA LEU A 43 -5.30 -4.92 5.05
C LEU A 43 -4.86 -6.10 5.94
N GLN A 44 -5.48 -6.28 7.09
CA GLN A 44 -5.11 -7.32 8.07
C GLN A 44 -3.62 -7.28 8.46
N LEU A 45 -3.02 -6.09 8.48
CA LEU A 45 -1.70 -5.84 9.07
C LEU A 45 -1.82 -5.68 10.59
N ILE A 46 -2.97 -5.21 11.06
CA ILE A 46 -3.41 -5.20 12.45
C ILE A 46 -4.72 -5.98 12.50
N LYS A 47 -4.82 -6.96 13.39
CA LYS A 47 -6.08 -7.69 13.57
C LYS A 47 -7.05 -6.85 14.39
N PRO A 48 -8.32 -6.70 13.95
CA PRO A 48 -9.35 -6.07 14.77
C PRO A 48 -9.65 -6.94 16.00
N LEU A 49 -10.13 -6.31 17.07
CA LEU A 49 -10.62 -7.01 18.25
C LEU A 49 -11.98 -7.66 17.98
N ASP A 50 -12.81 -6.98 17.18
CA ASP A 50 -14.14 -7.42 16.77
C ASP A 50 -14.47 -6.80 15.40
N GLY A 51 -15.54 -7.30 14.76
CA GLY A 51 -15.97 -6.88 13.44
C GLY A 51 -15.40 -7.73 12.31
N GLN A 52 -15.74 -7.37 11.09
CA GLN A 52 -15.34 -8.09 9.88
C GLN A 52 -14.84 -7.14 8.80
N VAL A 53 -13.99 -7.64 7.93
CA VAL A 53 -13.54 -6.95 6.71
C VAL A 53 -13.83 -7.86 5.53
N VAL A 54 -14.80 -7.50 4.71
CA VAL A 54 -15.22 -8.31 3.56
C VAL A 54 -14.60 -7.77 2.28
N PHE A 55 -13.89 -8.60 1.53
CA PHE A 55 -13.34 -8.28 0.22
C PHE A 55 -13.74 -9.35 -0.79
N GLU A 56 -14.46 -8.94 -1.85
CA GLU A 56 -15.00 -9.85 -2.88
C GLU A 56 -15.74 -11.07 -2.27
N GLY A 57 -16.59 -10.83 -1.27
CA GLY A 57 -17.38 -11.85 -0.60
C GLY A 57 -16.62 -12.71 0.42
N SER A 58 -15.34 -12.47 0.64
CA SER A 58 -14.52 -13.20 1.61
C SER A 58 -14.24 -12.35 2.84
N ASP A 59 -14.54 -12.85 4.04
CA ASP A 59 -14.14 -12.19 5.29
C ASP A 59 -12.64 -12.38 5.55
N LEU A 60 -11.88 -11.30 5.40
CA LEU A 60 -10.42 -11.30 5.56
C LEU A 60 -9.98 -11.62 6.98
N THR A 61 -10.83 -11.34 7.99
CA THR A 61 -10.51 -11.55 9.41
C THR A 61 -10.40 -13.03 9.76
N GLN A 62 -11.09 -13.88 9.01
CA GLN A 62 -11.15 -15.33 9.19
C GLN A 62 -10.16 -16.10 8.32
N LEU A 63 -9.47 -15.44 7.39
CA LEU A 63 -8.60 -16.12 6.46
C LEU A 63 -7.30 -16.60 7.12
N PRO A 64 -6.84 -17.82 6.79
CA PRO A 64 -5.52 -18.27 7.17
C PRO A 64 -4.43 -17.46 6.45
N HIS A 65 -3.26 -17.36 7.07
CA HIS A 65 -2.14 -16.55 6.57
C HIS A 65 -1.76 -16.86 5.11
N SER A 66 -1.85 -18.11 4.68
CA SER A 66 -1.55 -18.54 3.31
C SER A 66 -2.56 -17.98 2.28
N ALA A 67 -3.85 -17.91 2.64
CA ALA A 67 -4.89 -17.32 1.80
C ALA A 67 -4.74 -15.80 1.76
N MET A 68 -4.52 -15.15 2.91
CA MET A 68 -4.28 -13.72 2.99
C MET A 68 -3.04 -13.29 2.18
N ARG A 69 -1.95 -14.09 2.19
CA ARG A 69 -0.76 -13.83 1.38
C ARG A 69 -1.08 -13.77 -0.12
N ARG A 70 -1.98 -14.62 -0.61
CA ARG A 70 -2.42 -14.60 -2.03
C ARG A 70 -3.24 -13.37 -2.36
N LEU A 71 -4.14 -12.96 -1.46
CA LEU A 71 -4.99 -11.77 -1.65
C LEU A 71 -4.21 -10.46 -1.59
N ARG A 72 -3.04 -10.42 -0.96
CA ARG A 72 -2.21 -9.20 -0.91
C ARG A 72 -1.77 -8.68 -2.27
N GLN A 73 -1.81 -9.49 -3.32
CA GLN A 73 -1.58 -8.98 -4.68
C GLN A 73 -2.69 -8.02 -5.13
N ASP A 74 -3.93 -8.25 -4.67
CA ASP A 74 -5.11 -7.46 -5.01
C ASP A 74 -5.37 -6.31 -4.03
N LEU A 75 -4.71 -6.32 -2.87
CA LEU A 75 -4.83 -5.36 -1.77
C LEU A 75 -3.50 -4.67 -1.53
N GLN A 76 -3.36 -3.42 -1.91
CA GLN A 76 -2.11 -2.67 -1.80
C GLN A 76 -2.26 -1.41 -0.96
N ILE A 77 -1.14 -0.93 -0.42
CA ILE A 77 -1.07 0.31 0.34
C ILE A 77 0.08 1.18 -0.14
N VAL A 78 -0.18 2.47 -0.25
CA VAL A 78 0.84 3.50 -0.40
C VAL A 78 0.99 4.20 0.95
N PHE A 79 2.14 4.01 1.60
CA PHE A 79 2.40 4.56 2.92
C PHE A 79 2.71 6.06 2.86
N GLN A 80 2.39 6.76 3.95
CA GLN A 80 2.67 8.18 4.15
C GLN A 80 4.17 8.52 4.01
N ASN A 81 5.04 7.69 4.56
CA ASN A 81 6.49 7.93 4.55
C ASN A 81 7.20 7.07 3.49
N PRO A 82 7.59 7.66 2.34
CA PRO A 82 8.28 6.92 1.28
C PRO A 82 9.70 6.49 1.66
N TYR A 83 10.32 7.13 2.67
CA TYR A 83 11.67 6.78 3.11
C TYR A 83 11.76 5.41 3.76
N SER A 84 10.71 5.01 4.47
CA SER A 84 10.63 3.68 5.11
C SER A 84 10.07 2.59 4.19
N ALA A 85 9.48 2.98 3.05
CA ALA A 85 8.83 2.06 2.13
C ALA A 85 9.77 1.46 1.08
N LEU A 86 10.94 2.09 0.84
CA LEU A 86 11.93 1.66 -0.15
C LEU A 86 13.23 1.23 0.54
N ASP A 87 13.74 0.03 0.21
CA ASP A 87 15.07 -0.39 0.64
C ASP A 87 16.14 0.41 -0.13
N ALA A 88 16.95 1.18 0.61
CA ALA A 88 17.99 2.03 0.03
C ALA A 88 19.09 1.25 -0.71
N ARG A 89 19.19 -0.07 -0.48
CA ARG A 89 20.16 -0.97 -1.13
C ARG A 89 19.67 -1.56 -2.45
N MET A 90 18.40 -1.36 -2.78
CA MET A 90 17.80 -1.83 -4.02
C MET A 90 17.68 -0.67 -5.02
N THR A 91 17.88 -0.96 -6.31
CA THR A 91 17.54 0.01 -7.35
C THR A 91 16.00 0.20 -7.42
N VAL A 92 15.58 1.33 -7.92
CA VAL A 92 14.14 1.63 -8.10
C VAL A 92 13.44 0.57 -8.95
N GLY A 93 14.08 0.14 -10.04
CA GLY A 93 13.52 -0.93 -10.88
C GLY A 93 13.38 -2.25 -10.13
N ALA A 94 14.38 -2.63 -9.32
CA ALA A 94 14.30 -3.83 -8.47
C ALA A 94 13.16 -3.73 -7.46
N ALA A 95 13.00 -2.58 -6.81
CA ALA A 95 11.92 -2.35 -5.83
C ALA A 95 10.52 -2.44 -6.47
N ILE A 96 10.34 -1.95 -7.71
CA ILE A 96 9.06 -2.06 -8.42
C ILE A 96 8.80 -3.49 -8.90
N MET A 97 9.85 -4.23 -9.29
CA MET A 97 9.72 -5.62 -9.75
C MET A 97 9.55 -6.63 -8.59
N GLU A 98 10.01 -6.32 -7.39
CA GLU A 98 9.96 -7.22 -6.23
C GLU A 98 8.57 -7.81 -5.96
N PRO A 99 7.46 -7.03 -5.91
CA PRO A 99 6.12 -7.60 -5.72
C PRO A 99 5.76 -8.65 -6.79
N MET A 100 6.13 -8.43 -8.06
CA MET A 100 5.86 -9.37 -9.14
C MET A 100 6.62 -10.69 -8.94
N GLN A 101 7.85 -10.63 -8.43
CA GLN A 101 8.66 -11.81 -8.12
C GLN A 101 8.10 -12.58 -6.93
N ILE A 102 7.70 -11.88 -5.85
CA ILE A 102 7.15 -12.49 -4.63
C ILE A 102 5.83 -13.23 -4.92
N HIS A 103 4.97 -12.66 -5.75
CA HIS A 103 3.65 -13.22 -6.08
C HIS A 103 3.68 -14.20 -7.26
N GLY A 104 4.88 -14.52 -7.78
CA GLY A 104 5.06 -15.58 -8.77
C GLY A 104 4.26 -15.35 -10.06
N LYS A 105 4.06 -14.10 -10.48
CA LYS A 105 3.45 -13.80 -11.78
C LYS A 105 4.36 -14.40 -12.84
N PRO A 106 3.84 -15.26 -13.74
CA PRO A 106 4.63 -15.98 -14.73
C PRO A 106 5.06 -15.05 -15.87
N GLN A 107 5.78 -14.00 -15.52
CA GLN A 107 6.31 -13.03 -16.45
C GLN A 107 7.84 -13.21 -16.54
N SER A 108 8.34 -13.16 -17.75
CA SER A 108 9.80 -13.13 -17.98
C SER A 108 10.40 -11.90 -17.25
N LYS A 109 11.68 -11.97 -16.92
CA LYS A 109 12.41 -10.82 -16.35
C LYS A 109 12.30 -9.58 -17.25
N GLU A 110 12.26 -9.79 -18.55
CA GLU A 110 12.10 -8.71 -19.51
C GLU A 110 10.73 -8.06 -19.42
N ALA A 111 9.64 -8.85 -19.33
CA ALA A 111 8.30 -8.32 -19.15
C ALA A 111 8.15 -7.56 -17.81
N GLN A 112 8.81 -8.01 -16.74
CA GLN A 112 8.84 -7.29 -15.46
C GLN A 112 9.57 -5.94 -15.59
N ARG A 113 10.70 -5.89 -16.32
CA ARG A 113 11.43 -4.65 -16.59
C ARG A 113 10.60 -3.66 -17.40
N GLN A 114 9.96 -4.13 -18.47
CA GLN A 114 9.08 -3.30 -19.31
C GLN A 114 7.91 -2.75 -18.48
N ARG A 115 7.32 -3.58 -17.62
CA ARG A 115 6.26 -3.14 -16.71
C ARG A 115 6.77 -2.09 -15.72
N ALA A 116 7.95 -2.26 -15.14
CA ALA A 116 8.53 -1.28 -14.22
C ALA A 116 8.83 0.05 -14.92
N ALA A 117 9.42 0.01 -16.14
CA ALA A 117 9.66 1.19 -16.96
C ALA A 117 8.35 1.93 -17.26
N TYR A 118 7.34 1.22 -17.76
CA TYR A 118 6.01 1.78 -18.01
C TYR A 118 5.40 2.46 -16.77
N LEU A 119 5.52 1.84 -15.59
CA LEU A 119 4.98 2.41 -14.37
C LEU A 119 5.72 3.67 -13.92
N LEU A 120 7.04 3.74 -14.13
CA LEU A 120 7.82 4.96 -13.88
C LEU A 120 7.34 6.11 -14.76
N GLU A 121 7.12 5.86 -16.06
CA GLU A 121 6.59 6.86 -16.98
C GLU A 121 5.18 7.32 -16.57
N ARG A 122 4.32 6.37 -16.15
CA ARG A 122 2.95 6.70 -15.68
C ARG A 122 2.93 7.60 -14.45
N VAL A 123 3.95 7.56 -13.60
CA VAL A 123 4.09 8.46 -12.45
C VAL A 123 4.95 9.69 -12.75
N GLY A 124 5.26 9.96 -14.03
CA GLY A 124 6.00 11.14 -14.47
C GLY A 124 7.50 11.09 -14.16
N LEU A 125 8.08 9.90 -14.16
CA LEU A 125 9.53 9.68 -14.03
C LEU A 125 10.09 9.05 -15.32
N ASP A 126 11.36 9.31 -15.61
CA ASP A 126 12.04 8.68 -16.74
C ASP A 126 12.22 7.17 -16.52
N ALA A 127 12.01 6.35 -17.56
CA ALA A 127 12.21 4.90 -17.50
C ALA A 127 13.63 4.50 -17.06
N ASN A 128 14.66 5.29 -17.43
CA ASN A 128 16.04 5.07 -17.00
C ASN A 128 16.24 5.22 -15.48
N ALA A 129 15.31 5.87 -14.80
CA ALA A 129 15.29 5.97 -13.33
C ALA A 129 15.32 4.60 -12.64
N MET A 130 14.94 3.53 -13.36
CA MET A 130 14.97 2.16 -12.82
C MET A 130 16.35 1.69 -12.36
N HIS A 131 17.42 2.26 -12.89
CA HIS A 131 18.81 1.90 -12.56
C HIS A 131 19.38 2.65 -11.37
N ARG A 132 18.68 3.68 -10.90
CA ARG A 132 19.10 4.55 -9.80
C ARG A 132 18.61 4.01 -8.46
N PHE A 133 19.21 4.51 -7.38
CA PHE A 133 18.86 4.15 -6.01
C PHE A 133 17.89 5.18 -5.38
N PRO A 134 17.06 4.79 -4.41
CA PRO A 134 16.10 5.69 -3.78
C PRO A 134 16.71 6.99 -3.23
N HIS A 135 17.93 6.96 -2.72
CA HIS A 135 18.59 8.14 -2.14
C HIS A 135 18.93 9.23 -3.16
N GLU A 136 18.90 8.92 -4.46
CA GLU A 136 19.14 9.87 -5.56
C GLU A 136 17.89 10.65 -5.97
N PHE A 137 16.76 10.46 -5.30
CA PHE A 137 15.46 11.06 -5.61
C PHE A 137 14.96 11.97 -4.49
N SER A 138 14.21 13.03 -4.87
CA SER A 138 13.50 13.88 -3.92
C SER A 138 12.38 13.10 -3.20
N GLY A 139 11.85 13.66 -2.10
CA GLY A 139 10.74 13.06 -1.35
C GLY A 139 9.52 12.79 -2.24
N GLY A 140 9.10 13.76 -3.05
CA GLY A 140 7.98 13.61 -3.97
C GLY A 140 8.25 12.58 -5.07
N GLN A 141 9.47 12.50 -5.60
CA GLN A 141 9.85 11.45 -6.55
C GLN A 141 9.83 10.06 -5.92
N ARG A 142 10.30 9.90 -4.68
CA ARG A 142 10.20 8.63 -3.93
C ARG A 142 8.75 8.22 -3.71
N GLN A 143 7.87 9.20 -3.41
CA GLN A 143 6.44 8.92 -3.28
C GLN A 143 5.85 8.38 -4.57
N ARG A 144 6.19 8.96 -5.73
CA ARG A 144 5.77 8.46 -7.05
C ARG A 144 6.30 7.04 -7.31
N ILE A 145 7.53 6.73 -6.89
CA ILE A 145 8.09 5.37 -6.98
C ILE A 145 7.30 4.39 -6.11
N CYS A 146 6.90 4.78 -4.89
CA CYS A 146 6.03 3.94 -4.03
C CYS A 146 4.66 3.69 -4.68
N ILE A 147 4.08 4.69 -5.35
CA ILE A 147 2.84 4.53 -6.12
C ILE A 147 3.07 3.54 -7.28
N ALA A 148 4.14 3.71 -8.08
CA ALA A 148 4.47 2.78 -9.14
C ALA A 148 4.63 1.33 -8.64
N ARG A 149 5.31 1.14 -7.50
CA ARG A 149 5.48 -0.17 -6.86
C ARG A 149 4.14 -0.79 -6.46
N SER A 150 3.22 -0.03 -5.87
CA SER A 150 1.90 -0.53 -5.48
C SER A 150 1.05 -0.95 -6.69
N LEU A 151 1.23 -0.28 -7.84
CA LEU A 151 0.54 -0.59 -9.10
C LEU A 151 1.14 -1.77 -9.87
N ALA A 152 2.30 -2.30 -9.45
CA ALA A 152 3.01 -3.35 -10.18
C ALA A 152 2.18 -4.63 -10.38
N LEU A 153 1.39 -4.99 -9.38
CA LEU A 153 0.53 -6.19 -9.37
C LEU A 153 -0.85 -5.97 -9.98
N GLN A 154 -1.20 -4.74 -10.41
CA GLN A 154 -2.55 -4.38 -10.86
C GLN A 154 -3.62 -4.68 -9.79
N PRO A 155 -3.48 -4.12 -8.60
CA PRO A 155 -4.38 -4.41 -7.49
C PRO A 155 -5.81 -3.96 -7.79
N LYS A 156 -6.77 -4.62 -7.16
CA LYS A 156 -8.19 -4.27 -7.22
C LYS A 156 -8.55 -3.20 -6.19
N PHE A 157 -7.80 -3.10 -5.10
CA PHE A 157 -8.01 -2.14 -4.03
C PHE A 157 -6.69 -1.53 -3.55
N ILE A 158 -6.64 -0.21 -3.48
CA ILE A 158 -5.47 0.54 -3.02
C ILE A 158 -5.89 1.47 -1.88
N ILE A 159 -5.16 1.42 -0.79
CA ILE A 159 -5.26 2.39 0.29
C ILE A 159 -4.11 3.40 0.16
N CYS A 160 -4.46 4.69 0.16
CA CYS A 160 -3.49 5.79 0.13
C CYS A 160 -3.48 6.46 1.52
N ASP A 161 -2.47 6.16 2.35
CA ASP A 161 -2.32 6.74 3.68
C ASP A 161 -1.52 8.05 3.57
N GLU A 162 -2.23 9.20 3.45
CA GLU A 162 -1.66 10.55 3.26
C GLU A 162 -0.58 10.64 2.16
N SER A 163 -0.68 9.78 1.15
CA SER A 163 0.36 9.55 0.15
C SER A 163 0.60 10.74 -0.81
N VAL A 164 -0.31 11.70 -0.84
CA VAL A 164 -0.22 12.87 -1.74
C VAL A 164 0.29 14.13 -1.05
N SER A 165 0.46 14.13 0.27
CA SER A 165 0.90 15.30 1.04
C SER A 165 2.32 15.78 0.67
N ALA A 166 3.16 14.89 0.15
CA ALA A 166 4.53 15.18 -0.30
C ALA A 166 4.64 15.50 -1.80
N LEU A 167 3.52 15.50 -2.53
CA LEU A 167 3.48 15.82 -3.96
C LEU A 167 3.16 17.30 -4.15
N ASP A 168 3.77 17.92 -5.16
CA ASP A 168 3.41 19.27 -5.59
C ASP A 168 1.95 19.32 -6.03
N VAL A 169 1.26 20.43 -5.76
CA VAL A 169 -0.18 20.61 -6.07
C VAL A 169 -0.50 20.30 -7.53
N SER A 170 0.42 20.64 -8.45
CA SER A 170 0.29 20.35 -9.89
C SER A 170 0.31 18.84 -10.24
N VAL A 171 0.76 17.98 -9.32
CA VAL A 171 0.85 16.54 -9.49
C VAL A 171 -0.28 15.81 -8.76
N GLN A 172 -1.00 16.52 -7.87
CA GLN A 172 -2.13 15.96 -7.11
C GLN A 172 -3.44 15.94 -7.93
N ALA A 173 -3.52 16.71 -9.01
CA ALA A 173 -4.63 16.73 -9.96
C ALA A 173 -4.45 15.68 -11.05
#